data_65f956cd501eb53b78552a68c8119fb5
#
_entry.id   65f956cd501eb53b78552a68c8119fb5
#
_cell.length_a   1.000
_cell.length_b   1.000
_cell.length_c   1.000
_cell.angle_alpha   90.00
_cell.angle_beta   90.00
_cell.angle_gamma   90.00
#
_symmetry.space_group_name_H-M   'P 1'
#
loop_
_entity.id
_entity.type
_entity.pdbx_description
1 polymer ?
#
loop_
_entity_poly.entity_id
_entity_poly.type
_entity_poly.pdbx_seq_one_letter_code
_entity_poly.pdbx_strand_id
1 'polypeptide(L)'
;MKKLLTILGPNGVGKSATAKKFVELYENSAYVDAEWCRYMNPFSFTEETKQVVIKNLYCLLFNYFSCSKINTVVFPYGWHGERKQIYDRVIEKLKEQRIDFEEQIIILECSKSEIIRRAIQDNRDEERIKRGIENTFLFYNDFNYPRINTTNMTPFEVAVNVKLLT
;
A
#
# COMPACT_ATOMS: atom_id res chain seq x y z
N MET A 1 -11.04 2.61 18.50
CA MET A 1 -9.76 1.96 18.14
C MET A 1 -9.30 2.49 16.79
N LYS A 2 -8.04 2.80 16.61
CA LYS A 2 -7.45 3.23 15.34
C LYS A 2 -7.28 2.02 14.42
N LYS A 3 -7.27 2.23 13.11
CA LYS A 3 -7.15 1.17 12.13
C LYS A 3 -6.06 1.49 11.11
N LEU A 4 -5.12 0.54 10.89
CA LEU A 4 -4.20 0.56 9.77
C LEU A 4 -4.73 -0.37 8.67
N LEU A 5 -5.24 0.22 7.61
CA LEU A 5 -5.70 -0.53 6.44
C LEU A 5 -4.57 -0.62 5.41
N THR A 6 -3.90 -1.74 5.37
CA THR A 6 -2.84 -2.01 4.40
C THR A 6 -3.41 -2.66 3.14
N ILE A 7 -3.23 -2.00 2.00
CA ILE A 7 -3.66 -2.50 0.70
C ILE A 7 -2.44 -3.04 -0.06
N LEU A 8 -2.39 -4.35 -0.23
CA LEU A 8 -1.34 -5.08 -0.92
C LEU A 8 -1.77 -5.48 -2.35
N GLY A 9 -0.83 -6.03 -3.10
CA GLY A 9 -1.06 -6.58 -4.43
C GLY A 9 0.04 -6.23 -5.42
N PRO A 10 0.02 -6.82 -6.61
CA PRO A 10 1.06 -6.60 -7.62
C PRO A 10 1.15 -5.16 -8.11
N ASN A 11 2.25 -4.83 -8.76
CA ASN A 11 2.42 -3.52 -9.37
C ASN A 11 1.40 -3.32 -10.49
N GLY A 12 0.73 -2.17 -10.52
CA GLY A 12 -0.29 -1.87 -11.53
C GLY A 12 -1.72 -2.33 -11.19
N VAL A 13 -1.93 -3.05 -10.08
CA VAL A 13 -3.28 -3.54 -9.69
C VAL A 13 -4.25 -2.43 -9.23
N GLY A 14 -3.74 -1.22 -8.93
CA GLY A 14 -4.59 -0.08 -8.54
C GLY A 14 -4.58 0.27 -7.05
N LYS A 15 -3.62 -0.22 -6.26
CA LYS A 15 -3.53 0.05 -4.81
C LYS A 15 -3.67 1.53 -4.43
N SER A 16 -2.84 2.38 -5.04
CA SER A 16 -2.83 3.82 -4.72
C SER A 16 -4.11 4.53 -5.17
N ALA A 17 -4.65 4.15 -6.32
CA ALA A 17 -5.92 4.70 -6.82
C ALA A 17 -7.08 4.32 -5.88
N THR A 18 -7.13 3.07 -5.43
CA THR A 18 -8.12 2.59 -4.44
C THR A 18 -7.98 3.32 -3.11
N ALA A 19 -6.74 3.46 -2.59
CA ALA A 19 -6.52 4.12 -1.31
C ALA A 19 -6.90 5.61 -1.34
N LYS A 20 -6.59 6.33 -2.42
CA LYS A 20 -7.01 7.72 -2.62
C LYS A 20 -8.54 7.82 -2.68
N LYS A 21 -9.18 6.94 -3.45
CA LYS A 21 -10.64 6.91 -3.56
C LYS A 21 -11.31 6.56 -2.23
N PHE A 22 -10.73 5.66 -1.44
CA PHE A 22 -11.22 5.35 -0.09
C PHE A 22 -11.23 6.59 0.81
N VAL A 23 -10.15 7.36 0.83
CA VAL A 23 -10.07 8.57 1.66
C VAL A 23 -11.01 9.68 1.18
N GLU A 24 -11.28 9.76 -0.13
CA GLU A 24 -12.29 10.69 -0.68
C GLU A 24 -13.72 10.32 -0.25
N LEU A 25 -14.01 9.04 -0.05
CA LEU A 25 -15.34 8.53 0.25
C LEU A 25 -15.64 8.43 1.75
N TYR A 26 -14.62 8.21 2.57
CA TYR A 26 -14.80 7.90 3.98
C TYR A 26 -14.08 8.90 4.88
N GLU A 27 -14.87 9.65 5.61
CA GLU A 27 -14.39 10.65 6.57
C GLU A 27 -13.49 10.02 7.66
N ASN A 28 -12.74 10.86 8.34
CA ASN A 28 -11.81 10.48 9.41
C ASN A 28 -10.75 9.43 8.95
N SER A 29 -10.42 9.45 7.68
CA SER A 29 -9.38 8.60 7.09
C SER A 29 -8.22 9.44 6.56
N ALA A 30 -7.02 8.84 6.48
CA ALA A 30 -5.82 9.46 5.94
C ALA A 30 -5.11 8.50 5.00
N TYR A 31 -4.45 9.04 3.98
CA TYR A 31 -3.66 8.31 2.99
C TYR A 31 -2.17 8.49 3.25
N VAL A 32 -1.42 7.39 3.27
CA VAL A 32 0.04 7.40 3.34
C VAL A 32 0.63 6.93 2.02
N ASP A 33 1.39 7.80 1.35
CA ASP A 33 2.10 7.46 0.13
C ASP A 33 3.54 7.04 0.43
N ALA A 34 3.83 5.75 0.33
CA ALA A 34 5.17 5.21 0.55
C ALA A 34 6.18 5.65 -0.52
N GLU A 35 5.73 6.01 -1.72
CA GLU A 35 6.63 6.49 -2.78
C GLU A 35 7.27 7.82 -2.39
N TRP A 36 6.50 8.73 -1.76
CA TRP A 36 7.04 9.99 -1.26
C TRP A 36 8.07 9.81 -0.15
N CYS A 37 7.92 8.78 0.66
CA CYS A 37 8.87 8.49 1.75
C CYS A 37 10.25 8.05 1.27
N ARG A 38 10.36 7.64 0.00
CA ARG A 38 11.59 7.21 -0.65
C ARG A 38 11.94 8.04 -1.91
N TYR A 39 11.30 9.19 -2.10
CA TYR A 39 11.54 10.05 -3.26
C TYR A 39 12.84 10.83 -3.07
N MET A 40 13.94 10.19 -3.43
CA MET A 40 15.30 10.75 -3.40
C MET A 40 16.09 10.32 -4.63
N ASN A 41 17.06 11.09 -5.05
CA ASN A 41 17.87 10.85 -6.25
C ASN A 41 19.39 10.93 -5.93
N PRO A 42 20.18 9.84 -6.14
CA PRO A 42 19.70 8.50 -6.50
C PRO A 42 19.05 7.78 -5.32
N PHE A 43 18.10 6.88 -5.60
CA PHE A 43 17.56 5.96 -4.60
C PHE A 43 18.08 4.54 -4.85
N SER A 44 18.64 3.95 -3.80
CA SER A 44 19.01 2.52 -3.76
C SER A 44 18.69 1.97 -2.37
N PHE A 45 18.43 0.67 -2.26
CA PHE A 45 18.15 0.02 -0.97
C PHE A 45 19.47 -0.27 -0.22
N THR A 46 20.13 0.78 0.31
CA THR A 46 21.22 0.65 1.29
C THR A 46 20.63 0.65 2.70
N GLU A 47 21.41 0.22 3.70
CA GLU A 47 20.96 0.30 5.10
C GLU A 47 20.60 1.74 5.51
N GLU A 48 21.40 2.71 5.08
CA GLU A 48 21.15 4.12 5.36
C GLU A 48 19.82 4.59 4.76
N THR A 49 19.59 4.36 3.47
CA THR A 49 18.34 4.78 2.80
C THR A 49 17.13 4.01 3.33
N LYS A 50 17.26 2.74 3.69
CA LYS A 50 16.20 1.98 4.36
C LYS A 50 15.82 2.62 5.69
N GLN A 51 16.79 3.04 6.50
CA GLN A 51 16.52 3.72 7.78
C GLN A 51 15.81 5.07 7.58
N VAL A 52 16.16 5.82 6.53
CA VAL A 52 15.42 7.05 6.18
C VAL A 52 13.97 6.74 5.82
N VAL A 53 13.74 5.72 4.98
CA VAL A 53 12.38 5.33 4.58
C VAL A 53 11.55 4.84 5.78
N ILE A 54 12.14 3.99 6.64
CA ILE A 54 11.49 3.52 7.87
C ILE A 54 11.09 4.70 8.75
N LYS A 55 12.01 5.65 8.97
CA LYS A 55 11.75 6.83 9.80
C LYS A 55 10.64 7.71 9.20
N ASN A 56 10.67 7.97 7.90
CA ASN A 56 9.65 8.76 7.23
C ASN A 56 8.26 8.12 7.35
N LEU A 57 8.15 6.81 7.05
CA LEU A 57 6.90 6.07 7.16
C LEU A 57 6.39 6.04 8.61
N TYR A 58 7.27 5.73 9.56
CA TYR A 58 6.94 5.74 10.97
C TYR A 58 6.39 7.09 11.41
N CYS A 59 7.08 8.20 11.09
CA CYS A 59 6.64 9.54 11.49
C CYS A 59 5.27 9.90 10.90
N LEU A 60 5.01 9.58 9.64
CA LEU A 60 3.72 9.84 9.01
C LEU A 60 2.59 9.03 9.68
N LEU A 61 2.78 7.74 9.88
CA LEU A 61 1.80 6.88 10.52
C LEU A 61 1.56 7.30 11.97
N PHE A 62 2.63 7.57 12.71
CA PHE A 62 2.56 8.05 14.10
C PHE A 62 1.75 9.35 14.21
N ASN A 63 2.01 10.33 13.34
CA ASN A 63 1.30 11.60 13.33
C ASN A 63 -0.20 11.42 13.07
N TYR A 64 -0.57 10.57 12.10
CA TYR A 64 -1.98 10.28 11.83
C TYR A 64 -2.65 9.53 12.98
N PHE A 65 -1.98 8.53 13.57
CA PHE A 65 -2.52 7.83 14.73
C PHE A 65 -2.63 8.70 15.98
N SER A 66 -1.78 9.71 16.12
CA SER A 66 -1.86 10.68 17.21
C SER A 66 -3.01 11.70 17.03
N CYS A 67 -3.54 11.85 15.83
CA CYS A 67 -4.65 12.76 15.56
C CYS A 67 -5.98 12.13 15.99
N SER A 68 -6.70 12.78 16.92
CA SER A 68 -7.99 12.29 17.43
C SER A 68 -9.08 12.16 16.36
N LYS A 69 -9.01 12.95 15.29
CA LYS A 69 -9.98 12.96 14.19
C LYS A 69 -9.74 11.85 13.16
N ILE A 70 -8.54 11.24 13.11
CA ILE A 70 -8.25 10.19 12.14
C ILE A 70 -8.47 8.83 12.80
N ASN A 71 -9.37 8.04 12.26
CA ASN A 71 -9.70 6.70 12.74
C ASN A 71 -9.09 5.60 11.87
N THR A 72 -8.94 5.86 10.56
CA THR A 72 -8.39 4.89 9.61
C THR A 72 -7.22 5.49 8.84
N VAL A 73 -6.08 4.83 8.85
CA VAL A 73 -4.95 5.17 7.98
C VAL A 73 -4.87 4.14 6.87
N VAL A 74 -4.98 4.59 5.61
CA VAL A 74 -4.93 3.73 4.42
C VAL A 74 -3.53 3.76 3.85
N PHE A 75 -2.92 2.58 3.81
CA PHE A 75 -1.53 2.41 3.45
C PHE A 75 -1.37 1.42 2.28
N PRO A 76 -1.43 1.89 1.01
CA PRO A 76 -1.11 1.05 -0.13
C PRO A 76 0.39 0.77 -0.14
N TYR A 77 0.75 -0.50 -0.05
CA TYR A 77 2.15 -0.90 0.06
C TYR A 77 2.46 -2.14 -0.78
N GLY A 78 3.73 -2.38 -1.03
CA GLY A 78 4.19 -3.61 -1.68
C GLY A 78 5.15 -4.35 -0.76
N TRP A 79 4.96 -5.66 -0.61
CA TRP A 79 5.82 -6.48 0.26
C TRP A 79 6.96 -7.20 -0.47
N HIS A 80 7.00 -7.11 -1.79
CA HIS A 80 8.04 -7.75 -2.58
C HIS A 80 9.44 -7.17 -2.30
N GLY A 81 10.46 -8.02 -2.38
CA GLY A 81 11.85 -7.66 -2.09
C GLY A 81 12.03 -7.21 -0.63
N GLU A 82 12.86 -6.22 -0.40
CA GLU A 82 13.19 -5.71 0.94
C GLU A 82 12.07 -4.90 1.60
N ARG A 83 10.98 -4.61 0.87
CA ARG A 83 9.91 -3.74 1.36
C ARG A 83 9.14 -4.33 2.53
N LYS A 84 9.00 -5.67 2.57
CA LYS A 84 8.35 -6.30 3.72
C LYS A 84 9.12 -6.07 5.01
N GLN A 85 10.44 -6.14 4.98
CA GLN A 85 11.28 -5.87 6.15
C GLN A 85 11.12 -4.41 6.63
N ILE A 86 11.04 -3.44 5.69
CA ILE A 86 10.76 -2.04 6.03
C ILE A 86 9.39 -1.92 6.69
N TYR A 87 8.36 -2.56 6.13
CA TYR A 87 7.02 -2.58 6.71
C TYR A 87 7.03 -3.12 8.13
N ASP A 88 7.60 -4.30 8.35
CA ASP A 88 7.66 -4.96 9.66
C ASP A 88 8.35 -4.07 10.71
N ARG A 89 9.46 -3.41 10.34
CA ARG A 89 10.17 -2.48 11.23
C ARG A 89 9.35 -1.23 11.57
N VAL A 90 8.56 -0.72 10.63
CA VAL A 90 7.66 0.42 10.88
C VAL A 90 6.55 0.02 11.86
N ILE A 91 5.93 -1.15 11.65
CA ILE A 91 4.89 -1.67 12.55
C ILE A 91 5.44 -1.92 13.96
N GLU A 92 6.63 -2.53 14.06
CA GLU A 92 7.32 -2.75 15.33
C GLU A 92 7.54 -1.43 16.09
N LYS A 93 8.07 -0.40 15.43
CA LYS A 93 8.27 0.92 16.03
C LYS A 93 6.97 1.58 16.51
N LEU A 94 5.87 1.43 15.80
CA LEU A 94 4.57 1.94 16.25
C LEU A 94 4.11 1.22 17.53
N LYS A 95 4.28 -0.11 17.60
CA LYS A 95 3.96 -0.92 18.78
C LYS A 95 4.85 -0.58 19.98
N GLU A 96 6.15 -0.36 19.77
CA GLU A 96 7.09 0.11 20.81
C GLU A 96 6.64 1.43 21.46
N GLN A 97 6.04 2.32 20.67
CA GLN A 97 5.46 3.58 21.16
C GLN A 97 4.05 3.43 21.76
N ARG A 98 3.59 2.18 21.95
CA ARG A 98 2.28 1.86 22.53
C ARG A 98 1.10 2.50 21.75
N ILE A 99 1.26 2.65 20.45
CA ILE A 99 0.15 3.06 19.59
C ILE A 99 -0.79 1.87 19.45
N ASP A 100 -2.02 2.05 19.93
CA ASP A 100 -3.08 1.04 19.83
C ASP A 100 -3.82 1.18 18.50
N PHE A 101 -3.69 0.19 17.62
CA PHE A 101 -4.37 0.11 16.34
C PHE A 101 -4.61 -1.33 15.92
N GLU A 102 -5.72 -1.54 15.22
CA GLU A 102 -6.01 -2.79 14.51
C GLU A 102 -5.34 -2.75 13.13
N GLU A 103 -4.60 -3.80 12.81
CA GLU A 103 -4.01 -3.98 11.48
C GLU A 103 -4.95 -4.82 10.61
N GLN A 104 -5.41 -4.23 9.50
CA GLN A 104 -6.23 -4.91 8.49
C GLN A 104 -5.48 -4.93 7.16
N ILE A 105 -5.37 -6.12 6.59
CA ILE A 105 -4.63 -6.33 5.35
C ILE A 105 -5.58 -6.88 4.29
N ILE A 106 -5.59 -6.26 3.12
CA ILE A 106 -6.37 -6.69 1.96
C ILE A 106 -5.44 -6.80 0.76
N ILE A 107 -5.57 -7.87 -0.03
CA ILE A 107 -4.83 -8.06 -1.26
C ILE A 107 -5.73 -7.73 -2.45
N LEU A 108 -5.29 -6.79 -3.27
CA LEU A 108 -5.89 -6.56 -4.58
C LEU A 108 -5.21 -7.47 -5.61
N GLU A 109 -6.02 -8.06 -6.47
CA GLU A 109 -5.57 -8.87 -7.59
C GLU A 109 -6.31 -8.48 -8.87
N CYS A 110 -5.74 -8.74 -10.03
CA CYS A 110 -6.44 -8.65 -11.31
C CYS A 110 -5.73 -9.50 -12.38
N SER A 111 -6.37 -9.65 -13.53
CA SER A 111 -5.77 -10.38 -14.64
C SER A 111 -4.47 -9.72 -15.11
N LYS A 112 -3.53 -10.52 -15.61
CA LYS A 112 -2.26 -10.02 -16.16
C LYS A 112 -2.49 -9.04 -17.34
N SER A 113 -3.47 -9.33 -18.19
CA SER A 113 -3.85 -8.45 -19.30
C SER A 113 -4.32 -7.08 -18.83
N GLU A 114 -5.08 -7.03 -17.74
CA GLU A 114 -5.57 -5.78 -17.18
C GLU A 114 -4.44 -4.98 -16.51
N ILE A 115 -3.48 -5.62 -15.84
CA ILE A 115 -2.28 -4.95 -15.34
C ILE A 115 -1.50 -4.28 -16.48
N ILE A 116 -1.30 -5.00 -17.60
CA ILE A 116 -0.60 -4.46 -18.76
C ILE A 116 -1.38 -3.27 -19.34
N ARG A 117 -2.68 -3.41 -19.54
CA ARG A 117 -3.53 -2.35 -20.07
C ARG A 117 -3.46 -1.07 -19.23
N ARG A 118 -3.57 -1.20 -17.90
CA ARG A 118 -3.46 -0.06 -16.95
C ARG A 118 -2.07 0.57 -16.99
N ALA A 119 -1.03 -0.24 -17.04
CA ALA A 119 0.34 0.25 -17.08
C ALA A 119 0.66 1.04 -18.38
N ILE A 120 0.11 0.60 -19.52
CA ILE A 120 0.20 1.34 -20.79
C ILE A 120 -0.55 2.68 -20.68
N GLN A 121 -1.75 2.70 -20.10
CA GLN A 121 -2.50 3.93 -19.86
C GLN A 121 -1.77 4.92 -18.94
N ASP A 122 -0.99 4.41 -17.99
CA ASP A 122 -0.11 5.19 -17.09
C ASP A 122 1.20 5.65 -17.79
N ASN A 123 1.36 5.43 -19.11
CA ASN A 123 2.55 5.73 -19.90
C ASN A 123 3.84 5.09 -19.33
N ARG A 124 3.74 3.87 -18.79
CA ARG A 124 4.91 3.12 -18.34
C ARG A 124 5.58 2.45 -19.53
N ASP A 125 6.91 2.46 -19.56
CA ASP A 125 7.68 1.74 -20.56
C ASP A 125 7.54 0.21 -20.42
N GLU A 126 7.75 -0.51 -21.53
CA GLU A 126 7.57 -1.96 -21.60
C GLU A 126 8.48 -2.70 -20.62
N GLU A 127 9.71 -2.25 -20.45
CA GLU A 127 10.67 -2.89 -19.55
C GLU A 127 10.23 -2.77 -18.09
N ARG A 128 9.71 -1.62 -17.68
CA ARG A 128 9.13 -1.40 -16.35
C ARG A 128 7.88 -2.25 -16.13
N ILE A 129 7.04 -2.41 -17.16
CA ILE A 129 5.86 -3.28 -17.10
C ILE A 129 6.29 -4.73 -16.89
N LYS A 130 7.21 -5.23 -17.72
CA LYS A 130 7.74 -6.60 -17.65
C LYS A 130 8.32 -6.90 -16.27
N ARG A 131 9.24 -6.08 -15.78
CA ARG A 131 9.84 -6.22 -14.44
C ARG A 131 8.79 -6.19 -13.32
N GLY A 132 7.81 -5.31 -13.44
CA GLY A 132 6.73 -5.21 -12.46
C GLY A 132 5.91 -6.49 -12.36
N ILE A 133 5.59 -7.12 -13.49
CA ILE A 133 4.84 -8.38 -13.54
C ILE A 133 5.71 -9.53 -13.01
N GLU A 134 6.92 -9.69 -13.52
CA GLU A 134 7.82 -10.78 -13.14
C GLU A 134 8.07 -10.82 -11.63
N ASN A 135 8.26 -9.66 -11.03
CA ASN A 135 8.61 -9.56 -9.61
C ASN A 135 7.42 -9.59 -8.65
N THR A 136 6.21 -9.33 -9.12
CA THR A 136 5.10 -9.09 -8.18
C THR A 136 3.80 -9.86 -8.47
N PHE A 137 3.59 -10.35 -9.69
CA PHE A 137 2.30 -10.92 -10.09
C PHE A 137 1.90 -12.17 -9.27
N LEU A 138 2.83 -13.09 -9.08
CA LEU A 138 2.61 -14.32 -8.31
C LEU A 138 3.01 -14.21 -6.83
N PHE A 139 3.71 -13.14 -6.47
CA PHE A 139 4.27 -12.97 -5.12
C PHE A 139 3.24 -13.06 -4.00
N TYR A 140 2.00 -12.63 -4.26
CA TYR A 140 0.97 -12.58 -3.23
C TYR A 140 0.13 -13.86 -3.11
N ASN A 141 0.38 -14.89 -3.93
CA ASN A 141 -0.43 -16.10 -3.95
C ASN A 141 -0.41 -16.88 -2.63
N ASP A 142 0.73 -16.87 -1.94
CA ASP A 142 0.93 -17.63 -0.71
C ASP A 142 0.43 -16.93 0.56
N PHE A 143 -0.06 -15.69 0.44
CA PHE A 143 -0.58 -14.94 1.59
C PHE A 143 -2.09 -15.19 1.76
N ASN A 144 -2.48 -15.57 2.96
CA ASN A 144 -3.89 -15.86 3.31
C ASN A 144 -4.58 -14.62 3.93
N TYR A 145 -4.80 -13.59 3.11
CA TYR A 145 -5.57 -12.39 3.49
C TYR A 145 -6.79 -12.25 2.58
N PRO A 146 -7.84 -11.51 2.99
CA PRO A 146 -8.97 -11.17 2.14
C PRO A 146 -8.52 -10.60 0.79
N ARG A 147 -9.17 -11.01 -0.30
CA ARG A 147 -8.81 -10.64 -1.67
C ARG A 147 -9.96 -9.96 -2.39
N ILE A 148 -9.62 -9.00 -3.24
CA ILE A 148 -10.56 -8.34 -4.14
C ILE A 148 -10.00 -8.43 -5.56
N ASN A 149 -10.75 -9.08 -6.46
CA ASN A 149 -10.42 -9.10 -7.88
C ASN A 149 -10.91 -7.80 -8.54
N THR A 150 -9.98 -6.99 -8.99
CA THR A 150 -10.23 -5.64 -9.52
C THR A 150 -10.32 -5.59 -11.06
N THR A 151 -10.29 -6.74 -11.76
CA THR A 151 -10.17 -6.80 -13.23
C THR A 151 -11.18 -5.92 -13.96
N ASN A 152 -12.44 -5.95 -13.52
CA ASN A 152 -13.55 -5.20 -14.14
C ASN A 152 -14.11 -4.11 -13.23
N MET A 153 -13.30 -3.61 -12.28
CA MET A 153 -13.75 -2.64 -11.29
C MET A 153 -13.05 -1.29 -11.45
N THR A 154 -13.81 -0.24 -11.24
CA THR A 154 -13.28 1.11 -11.06
C THR A 154 -12.64 1.26 -9.67
N PRO A 155 -11.75 2.24 -9.46
CA PRO A 155 -11.22 2.52 -8.12
C PRO A 155 -12.30 2.82 -7.06
N PHE A 156 -13.43 3.38 -7.47
CA PHE A 156 -14.59 3.62 -6.61
C PHE A 156 -15.19 2.30 -6.11
N GLU A 157 -15.52 1.39 -7.02
CA GLU A 157 -16.10 0.08 -6.67
C GLU A 157 -15.15 -0.74 -5.80
N VAL A 158 -13.83 -0.69 -6.09
CA VAL A 158 -12.83 -1.36 -5.25
C VAL A 158 -12.80 -0.75 -3.85
N ALA A 159 -12.82 0.59 -3.72
CA ALA A 159 -12.82 1.26 -2.42
C ALA A 159 -14.07 0.92 -1.58
N VAL A 160 -15.24 0.81 -2.22
CA VAL A 160 -16.48 0.35 -1.56
C VAL A 160 -16.33 -1.09 -1.08
N ASN A 161 -15.81 -1.99 -1.91
CA ASN A 161 -15.58 -3.40 -1.51
C ASN A 161 -14.54 -3.52 -0.38
N VAL A 162 -13.47 -2.72 -0.42
CA VAL A 162 -12.50 -2.63 0.68
C VAL A 162 -13.21 -2.25 1.98
N LYS A 163 -14.11 -1.25 1.94
CA LYS A 163 -14.86 -0.82 3.13
C LYS A 163 -15.76 -1.90 3.70
N LEU A 164 -16.37 -2.72 2.85
CA LEU A 164 -17.24 -3.82 3.30
C LEU A 164 -16.46 -4.95 4.01
N LEU A 165 -15.15 -5.06 3.78
CA LEU A 165 -14.27 -6.04 4.40
C LEU A 165 -13.56 -5.51 5.67
N THR A 166 -13.76 -4.24 6.02
CA THR A 166 -13.10 -3.52 7.13
C THR A 166 -14.10 -2.97 8.13
#